data_e69a1145fd13ac096c2be396edb4f1ff
#
_entry.id   e69a1145fd13ac096c2be396edb4f1ff
#
_cell.length_a   1.000
_cell.length_b   1.000
_cell.length_c   1.000
_cell.angle_alpha   90.00
_cell.angle_beta   90.00
_cell.angle_gamma   90.00
#
_symmetry.space_group_name_H-M   'P 1'
#
loop_
_entity.id
_entity.type
_entity.pdbx_description
1 polymer ?
#
loop_
_entity_poly.entity_id
_entity_poly.type
_entity_poly.pdbx_seq_one_letter_code
_entity_poly.pdbx_strand_id
1 'polypeptide(L)'
;MEEKCELTYETTIEDCQSWFNVLNRELFDNSLPPLDEIDIRWRRKAHAWYDYDQAKPGYGTSRLLMNKRYKSKQFFVEVLAHEMVHHYQYIYNEDMGHGSSFFKWRGKFNKKGLNLVRAY
;
A
#
# COMPACT_ATOMS: atom_id res chain seq x y z
N MET A 1 20.31 25.89 7.59
CA MET A 1 19.33 25.83 6.50
C MET A 1 18.55 24.54 6.62
N GLU A 2 17.30 24.62 6.97
CA GLU A 2 16.48 23.42 7.12
C GLU A 2 16.06 22.90 5.75
N GLU A 3 16.38 21.67 5.49
CA GLU A 3 15.84 20.99 4.33
C GLU A 3 14.35 20.75 4.55
N LYS A 4 13.53 21.44 3.82
CA LYS A 4 12.12 21.12 3.76
C LYS A 4 11.94 19.92 2.84
N CYS A 5 11.40 18.83 3.39
CA CYS A 5 11.00 17.70 2.59
C CYS A 5 9.85 18.14 1.69
N GLU A 6 10.16 18.47 0.44
CA GLU A 6 9.14 18.84 -0.53
C GLU A 6 8.37 17.62 -0.97
N LEU A 7 7.05 17.70 -0.88
CA LEU A 7 6.15 16.66 -1.38
C LEU A 7 5.86 16.97 -2.85
N THR A 8 6.65 16.38 -3.72
CA THR A 8 6.64 16.72 -5.15
C THR A 8 5.79 15.80 -6.01
N TYR A 9 5.45 14.60 -5.51
CA TYR A 9 4.63 13.65 -6.27
C TYR A 9 3.18 13.79 -5.85
N GLU A 10 2.33 14.16 -6.79
CA GLU A 10 0.89 14.29 -6.59
C GLU A 10 0.17 13.00 -6.96
N THR A 11 -0.66 12.49 -6.04
CA THR A 11 -1.36 11.23 -6.18
C THR A 11 -2.70 11.42 -6.86
N THR A 12 -3.03 10.54 -7.82
CA THR A 12 -4.36 10.46 -8.42
C THR A 12 -4.94 9.07 -8.23
N ILE A 13 -6.26 8.95 -8.34
CA ILE A 13 -6.94 7.65 -8.29
C ILE A 13 -6.43 6.75 -9.43
N GLU A 14 -6.25 7.31 -10.62
CA GLU A 14 -5.75 6.59 -11.80
C GLU A 14 -4.35 6.01 -11.54
N ASP A 15 -3.47 6.79 -10.91
CA ASP A 15 -2.14 6.31 -10.53
C ASP A 15 -2.21 5.16 -9.54
N CYS A 16 -3.08 5.28 -8.53
CA CYS A 16 -3.27 4.21 -7.55
C CYS A 16 -3.74 2.92 -8.23
N GLN A 17 -4.71 3.01 -9.12
CA GLN A 17 -5.24 1.86 -9.85
C GLN A 17 -4.19 1.24 -10.78
N SER A 18 -3.49 2.07 -11.54
CA SER A 18 -2.46 1.61 -12.48
C SER A 18 -1.31 0.92 -11.74
N TRP A 19 -0.82 1.53 -10.67
CA TRP A 19 0.26 0.95 -9.88
C TRP A 19 -0.19 -0.26 -9.08
N PHE A 20 -1.43 -0.29 -8.62
CA PHE A 20 -1.99 -1.49 -8.01
C PHE A 20 -1.89 -2.68 -8.96
N ASN A 21 -2.27 -2.50 -10.22
CA ASN A 21 -2.22 -3.56 -11.22
C ASN A 21 -0.77 -4.01 -11.50
N VAL A 22 0.15 -3.06 -11.64
CA VAL A 22 1.57 -3.37 -11.85
C VAL A 22 2.15 -4.15 -10.66
N LEU A 23 1.92 -3.66 -9.45
CA LEU A 23 2.44 -4.30 -8.24
C LEU A 23 1.79 -5.66 -7.98
N ASN A 24 0.51 -5.80 -8.28
CA ASN A 24 -0.17 -7.08 -8.16
C ASN A 24 0.48 -8.13 -9.06
N ARG A 25 0.80 -7.76 -10.29
CA ARG A 25 1.49 -8.64 -11.22
C ARG A 25 2.93 -8.94 -10.75
N GLU A 26 3.69 -7.91 -10.37
CA GLU A 26 5.12 -8.04 -10.12
C GLU A 26 5.46 -8.60 -8.73
N LEU A 27 4.63 -8.38 -7.73
CA LEU A 27 4.88 -8.80 -6.36
C LEU A 27 3.96 -9.92 -5.87
N PHE A 28 2.73 -9.96 -6.34
CA PHE A 28 1.69 -10.83 -5.80
C PHE A 28 1.15 -11.86 -6.79
N ASP A 29 1.80 -12.01 -7.95
CA ASP A 29 1.42 -12.97 -9.00
C ASP A 29 -0.06 -12.86 -9.42
N ASN A 30 -0.59 -11.65 -9.46
CA ASN A 30 -1.99 -11.33 -9.74
C ASN A 30 -2.97 -11.99 -8.75
N SER A 31 -2.52 -12.28 -7.53
CA SER A 31 -3.34 -12.98 -6.55
C SER A 31 -4.31 -12.08 -5.77
N LEU A 32 -4.19 -10.75 -5.93
CA LEU A 32 -5.03 -9.82 -5.20
C LEU A 32 -6.26 -9.42 -6.02
N PRO A 33 -7.47 -9.51 -5.45
CA PRO A 33 -8.65 -8.90 -6.03
C PRO A 33 -8.54 -7.38 -5.94
N PRO A 34 -9.30 -6.63 -6.75
CA PRO A 34 -9.32 -5.17 -6.62
C PRO A 34 -9.72 -4.74 -5.21
N LEU A 35 -9.24 -3.55 -4.82
CA LEU A 35 -9.74 -2.87 -3.64
C LEU A 35 -11.18 -2.41 -3.89
N ASP A 36 -12.04 -2.53 -2.87
CA ASP A 36 -13.41 -2.07 -3.00
C ASP A 36 -13.49 -0.55 -3.12
N GLU A 37 -12.60 0.16 -2.45
CA GLU A 37 -12.55 1.61 -2.51
C GLU A 37 -11.11 2.12 -2.40
N ILE A 38 -10.79 3.13 -3.20
CA ILE A 38 -9.55 3.89 -3.09
C ILE A 38 -9.95 5.37 -2.90
N ASP A 39 -9.46 5.99 -1.83
CA ASP A 39 -9.70 7.39 -1.53
C ASP A 39 -8.37 8.11 -1.35
N ILE A 40 -8.35 9.39 -1.69
CA ILE A 40 -7.17 10.24 -1.55
C ILE A 40 -7.53 11.40 -0.63
N ARG A 41 -6.84 11.50 0.51
CA ARG A 41 -7.05 12.56 1.49
C ARG A 41 -5.74 13.07 2.01
N TRP A 42 -5.66 14.35 2.17
CA TRP A 42 -4.53 14.95 2.86
C TRP A 42 -4.55 14.58 4.34
N ARG A 43 -3.43 14.02 4.82
CA ARG A 43 -3.22 13.76 6.24
C ARG A 43 -1.83 14.19 6.63
N ARG A 44 -1.72 14.86 7.76
CA ARG A 44 -0.45 15.41 8.23
C ARG A 44 0.52 14.35 8.71
N LYS A 45 0.03 13.27 9.34
CA LYS A 45 0.87 12.29 10.06
C LYS A 45 0.82 10.86 9.49
N ALA A 46 -0.04 10.58 8.54
CA ALA A 46 -0.17 9.25 7.97
C ALA A 46 0.10 9.29 6.47
N HIS A 47 0.89 8.33 5.97
CA HIS A 47 1.15 8.21 4.54
C HIS A 47 0.04 7.45 3.83
N ALA A 48 -0.55 6.45 4.48
CA ALA A 48 -1.64 5.67 3.94
C ALA A 48 -2.34 4.90 5.06
N TRP A 49 -3.52 4.40 4.75
CA TRP A 49 -4.31 3.61 5.68
C TRP A 49 -5.07 2.54 4.92
N TYR A 50 -4.94 1.28 5.36
CA TYR A 50 -5.76 0.18 4.86
C TYR A 50 -6.84 -0.14 5.87
N ASP A 51 -8.10 -0.12 5.43
CA ASP A 51 -9.27 -0.38 6.26
C ASP A 51 -10.06 -1.57 5.71
N TYR A 52 -10.62 -2.39 6.59
CA TYR A 52 -11.31 -3.61 6.20
C TYR A 52 -12.38 -3.98 7.24
N ASP A 53 -13.39 -4.74 6.79
CA ASP A 53 -14.44 -5.24 7.66
C ASP A 53 -14.03 -6.59 8.26
N GLN A 54 -13.82 -6.62 9.57
CA GLN A 54 -13.43 -7.84 10.30
C GLN A 54 -14.55 -8.90 10.33
N ALA A 55 -15.80 -8.48 10.24
CA ALA A 55 -16.94 -9.40 10.29
C ALA A 55 -17.11 -10.20 9.02
N LYS A 56 -16.48 -9.79 7.92
CA LYS A 56 -16.59 -10.44 6.60
C LYS A 56 -15.22 -10.58 5.96
N PRO A 57 -14.36 -11.46 6.48
CA PRO A 57 -13.02 -11.63 5.93
C PRO A 57 -13.08 -12.01 4.44
N GLY A 58 -12.35 -11.30 3.61
CA GLY A 58 -12.26 -11.57 2.18
C GLY A 58 -13.41 -11.05 1.34
N TYR A 59 -14.41 -10.38 1.92
CA TYR A 59 -15.57 -9.87 1.19
C TYR A 59 -15.97 -8.47 1.64
N GLY A 60 -16.10 -7.59 0.69
CA GLY A 60 -17.05 -6.48 0.73
C GLY A 60 -16.58 -5.17 1.34
N THR A 61 -15.48 -5.07 2.03
CA THR A 61 -14.99 -3.75 2.44
C THR A 61 -13.49 -3.74 2.67
N SER A 62 -12.75 -3.67 1.58
CA SER A 62 -11.35 -3.31 1.61
C SER A 62 -11.22 -1.89 1.06
N ARG A 63 -10.72 -0.97 1.87
CA ARG A 63 -10.55 0.42 1.49
C ARG A 63 -9.12 0.84 1.68
N LEU A 64 -8.60 1.55 0.69
CA LEU A 64 -7.28 2.15 0.75
C LEU A 64 -7.43 3.67 0.77
N LEU A 65 -6.83 4.30 1.78
CA LEU A 65 -6.70 5.73 1.88
C LEU A 65 -5.25 6.09 1.61
N MET A 66 -5.02 6.88 0.56
CA MET A 66 -3.68 7.36 0.22
C MET A 66 -3.60 8.86 0.47
N ASN A 67 -2.40 9.35 0.74
CA ASN A 67 -2.19 10.77 0.88
C ASN A 67 -2.19 11.45 -0.49
N LYS A 68 -2.47 12.75 -0.51
CA LYS A 68 -2.48 13.56 -1.74
C LYS A 68 -1.11 13.71 -2.36
N ARG A 69 -0.05 13.73 -1.56
CA ARG A 69 1.31 13.98 -2.03
C ARG A 69 2.32 13.15 -1.29
N TYR A 70 3.37 12.78 -2.02
CA TYR A 70 4.51 12.04 -1.50
C TYR A 70 5.81 12.74 -1.90
N LYS A 71 6.88 12.48 -1.17
CA LYS A 71 8.20 13.07 -1.45
C LYS A 71 8.77 12.64 -2.80
N SER A 72 8.36 11.47 -3.29
CA SER A 72 8.79 10.96 -4.59
C SER A 72 7.81 9.89 -5.09
N LYS A 73 7.88 9.59 -6.38
CA LYS A 73 7.15 8.48 -6.98
C LYS A 73 7.56 7.14 -6.36
N GLN A 74 8.87 6.93 -6.15
CA GLN A 74 9.40 5.74 -5.50
C GLN A 74 8.75 5.52 -4.13
N PHE A 75 8.68 6.55 -3.33
CA PHE A 75 8.09 6.47 -2.00
C PHE A 75 6.58 6.18 -2.06
N PHE A 76 5.86 6.81 -2.99
CA PHE A 76 4.45 6.52 -3.25
C PHE A 76 4.24 5.04 -3.56
N VAL A 77 5.06 4.48 -4.47
CA VAL A 77 4.96 3.07 -4.85
C VAL A 77 5.24 2.16 -3.66
N GLU A 78 6.24 2.48 -2.85
CA GLU A 78 6.57 1.69 -1.66
C GLU A 78 5.45 1.71 -0.62
N VAL A 79 4.83 2.86 -0.40
CA VAL A 79 3.69 2.98 0.51
C VAL A 79 2.49 2.19 0.00
N LEU A 80 2.19 2.31 -1.29
CA LEU A 80 1.09 1.54 -1.90
C LEU A 80 1.33 0.03 -1.76
N ALA A 81 2.55 -0.42 -2.08
CA ALA A 81 2.90 -1.84 -1.97
C ALA A 81 2.82 -2.34 -0.52
N HIS A 82 3.22 -1.53 0.45
CA HIS A 82 3.06 -1.82 1.88
C HIS A 82 1.60 -2.10 2.22
N GLU A 83 0.70 -1.22 1.80
CA GLU A 83 -0.73 -1.39 2.06
C GLU A 83 -1.30 -2.61 1.31
N MET A 84 -0.76 -2.95 0.14
CA MET A 84 -1.17 -4.14 -0.59
C MET A 84 -0.79 -5.43 0.15
N VAL A 85 0.28 -5.44 0.95
CA VAL A 85 0.58 -6.58 1.82
C VAL A 85 -0.55 -6.77 2.84
N HIS A 86 -1.06 -5.69 3.42
CA HIS A 86 -2.21 -5.78 4.32
C HIS A 86 -3.47 -6.28 3.60
N HIS A 87 -3.68 -5.87 2.35
CA HIS A 87 -4.77 -6.40 1.53
C HIS A 87 -4.61 -7.91 1.33
N TYR A 88 -3.41 -8.39 1.06
CA TYR A 88 -3.13 -9.82 0.96
C TYR A 88 -3.46 -10.55 2.25
N GLN A 89 -3.00 -10.01 3.39
CA GLN A 89 -3.27 -10.60 4.70
C GLN A 89 -4.79 -10.73 4.95
N TYR A 90 -5.55 -9.71 4.60
CA TYR A 90 -7.00 -9.70 4.76
C TYR A 90 -7.68 -10.74 3.86
N ILE A 91 -7.35 -10.73 2.57
CA ILE A 91 -7.97 -11.62 1.57
C ILE A 91 -7.67 -13.09 1.87
N TYR A 92 -6.44 -13.41 2.30
CA TYR A 92 -6.01 -14.77 2.55
C TYR A 92 -6.06 -15.15 4.04
N ASN A 93 -6.74 -14.34 4.85
CA ASN A 93 -6.98 -14.58 6.28
C ASN A 93 -5.69 -14.88 7.07
N GLU A 94 -4.66 -14.09 6.81
CA GLU A 94 -3.41 -14.11 7.56
C GLU A 94 -3.45 -13.11 8.71
N ASP A 95 -2.52 -13.26 9.66
CA ASP A 95 -2.40 -12.31 10.75
C ASP A 95 -2.12 -10.90 10.22
N MET A 96 -2.98 -9.96 10.57
CA MET A 96 -2.78 -8.56 10.23
C MET A 96 -1.67 -7.97 11.08
N GLY A 97 -0.96 -7.01 10.53
CA GLY A 97 0.11 -6.31 11.24
C GLY A 97 1.46 -6.45 10.54
N HIS A 98 2.53 -6.28 11.33
CA HIS A 98 3.89 -6.22 10.78
C HIS A 98 4.78 -7.34 11.34
N GLY A 99 4.21 -8.54 11.46
CA GLY A 99 4.95 -9.75 11.87
C GLY A 99 5.44 -10.55 10.67
N SER A 100 5.53 -11.88 10.84
CA SER A 100 6.07 -12.76 9.80
C SER A 100 5.21 -12.78 8.53
N SER A 101 3.88 -12.68 8.65
CA SER A 101 2.99 -12.62 7.48
C SER A 101 3.17 -11.34 6.66
N PHE A 102 3.77 -10.31 7.25
CA PHE A 102 4.12 -9.07 6.56
C PHE A 102 5.53 -9.15 5.98
N PHE A 103 6.53 -9.43 6.81
CA PHE A 103 7.92 -9.37 6.40
C PHE A 103 8.37 -10.52 5.49
N LYS A 104 7.57 -11.57 5.33
CA LYS A 104 7.86 -12.62 4.33
C LYS A 104 7.93 -12.05 2.90
N TRP A 105 7.36 -10.87 2.64
CA TRP A 105 7.35 -10.21 1.34
C TRP A 105 8.62 -9.40 1.06
N ARG A 106 9.45 -9.16 2.09
CA ARG A 106 10.65 -8.30 1.96
C ARG A 106 11.58 -8.73 0.84
N GLY A 107 11.82 -10.02 0.69
CA GLY A 107 12.69 -10.54 -0.37
C GLY A 107 12.21 -10.20 -1.76
N LYS A 108 10.91 -10.37 -2.02
CA LYS A 108 10.29 -10.01 -3.31
C LYS A 108 10.35 -8.51 -3.55
N PHE A 109 10.06 -7.71 -2.53
CA PHE A 109 10.15 -6.25 -2.62
C PHE A 109 11.57 -5.81 -2.99
N ASN A 110 12.56 -6.32 -2.28
CA ASN A 110 13.97 -5.95 -2.51
C ASN A 110 14.43 -6.31 -3.92
N LYS A 111 13.97 -7.42 -4.47
CA LYS A 111 14.28 -7.81 -5.86
C LYS A 111 13.75 -6.81 -6.89
N LYS A 112 12.71 -6.09 -6.54
CA LYS A 112 12.10 -5.07 -7.41
C LYS A 112 12.57 -3.65 -7.05
N GLY A 113 13.57 -3.52 -6.20
CA GLY A 113 14.09 -2.22 -5.78
C GLY A 113 13.20 -1.46 -4.81
N LEU A 114 12.31 -2.16 -4.12
CA LEU A 114 11.39 -1.55 -3.16
C LEU A 114 11.78 -1.92 -1.73
N ASN A 115 11.63 -0.98 -0.82
CA ASN A 115 11.83 -1.22 0.61
C ASN A 115 10.50 -1.58 1.26
N LEU A 116 10.53 -2.62 2.08
CA LEU A 116 9.39 -2.98 2.92
C LEU A 116 9.76 -2.74 4.37
N VAL A 117 9.18 -1.71 4.95
CA VAL A 117 9.44 -1.30 6.33
C VAL A 117 8.13 -1.27 7.12
N ARG A 118 8.26 -1.37 8.44
CA ARG A 118 7.12 -1.38 9.34
C ARG A 118 6.34 -0.06 9.32
N ALA A 119 7.06 1.04 9.26
CA ALA A 119 6.50 2.38 9.24
C ALA A 119 7.36 3.31 8.39
N TYR A 120 6.72 4.25 7.76
CA TYR A 120 7.40 5.24 6.91
C TYR A 120 7.54 6.60 7.60
#